data_bc725f307cec45ceaebad6bd771852ed
#
_entry.id   bc725f307cec45ceaebad6bd771852ed
#
_cell.length_a   1.000
_cell.length_b   1.000
_cell.length_c   1.000
_cell.angle_alpha   90.00
_cell.angle_beta   90.00
_cell.angle_gamma   90.00
#
_symmetry.space_group_name_H-M   'P 1'
#
loop_
_entity.id
_entity.type
_entity.pdbx_description
1 polymer ?
#
loop_
_entity_poly.entity_id
_entity_poly.type
_entity_poly.pdbx_seq_one_letter_code
_entity_poly.pdbx_strand_id
1 'polypeptide(L)'
;MINIFIGDCDFLMTEEVNKKVQDFLKTNSSLSVIKKDVDSITIEDIYNFVEAMSLFSEKQLIILNNLSDLNGGYEALLSRGGKTDNEIIVLDPKIDKRSKAYKEAKKLGLIKVFEKQSKDKVEAWALNYTKQYKDKFSKEAIFEIVKRSGYNEWQIKNSIDMLAPLDQVSLKTVKSYIEEPLEDSVYDLLTLAVNKKSSSLLSKIDNLAISSDPYMTMGFLISQVIKLTAYLRLNKNTSDLMSLGYP
;
A
#
# COMPACT_ATOMS: atom_id res chain seq x y z
N MET A 1 -5.65 -11.96 -22.83
CA MET A 1 -5.76 -10.50 -22.54
C MET A 1 -4.60 -10.07 -21.64
N ILE A 2 -3.90 -8.96 -21.96
CA ILE A 2 -2.78 -8.44 -21.15
C ILE A 2 -3.26 -7.22 -20.37
N ASN A 3 -2.89 -7.12 -19.09
CA ASN A 3 -3.09 -5.95 -18.24
C ASN A 3 -1.78 -5.64 -17.52
N ILE A 4 -1.34 -4.39 -17.56
CA ILE A 4 -0.12 -3.92 -16.91
C ILE A 4 -0.53 -2.94 -15.82
N PHE A 5 -0.29 -3.29 -14.56
CA PHE A 5 -0.62 -2.50 -13.39
C PHE A 5 0.62 -1.75 -12.92
N ILE A 6 0.48 -0.44 -12.82
CA ILE A 6 1.57 0.47 -12.44
C ILE A 6 1.08 1.46 -11.39
N GLY A 7 1.98 2.09 -10.68
CA GLY A 7 1.67 3.19 -9.73
C GLY A 7 2.14 2.92 -8.31
N ASP A 8 1.75 3.79 -7.40
CA ASP A 8 2.31 3.85 -6.04
C ASP A 8 1.41 3.21 -4.97
N CYS A 9 0.26 2.64 -5.37
CA CYS A 9 -0.68 2.00 -4.46
C CYS A 9 -0.68 0.48 -4.61
N ASP A 10 0.27 -0.18 -3.94
CA ASP A 10 0.41 -1.65 -3.94
C ASP A 10 -0.84 -2.35 -3.44
N PHE A 11 -1.53 -1.75 -2.47
CA PHE A 11 -2.75 -2.30 -1.92
C PHE A 11 -3.83 -2.47 -2.99
N LEU A 12 -4.14 -1.40 -3.73
CA LEU A 12 -5.17 -1.46 -4.79
C LEU A 12 -4.76 -2.38 -5.94
N MET A 13 -3.47 -2.42 -6.29
CA MET A 13 -2.98 -3.35 -7.29
C MET A 13 -3.23 -4.79 -6.86
N THR A 14 -2.88 -5.12 -5.62
CA THR A 14 -3.05 -6.48 -5.08
C THR A 14 -4.54 -6.87 -4.96
N GLU A 15 -5.39 -5.97 -4.49
CA GLU A 15 -6.85 -6.21 -4.42
C GLU A 15 -7.44 -6.46 -5.81
N GLU A 16 -7.01 -5.70 -6.83
CA GLU A 16 -7.46 -5.93 -8.20
C GLU A 16 -6.98 -7.26 -8.77
N VAL A 17 -5.72 -7.65 -8.48
CA VAL A 17 -5.20 -8.97 -8.85
C VAL A 17 -6.01 -10.08 -8.16
N ASN A 18 -6.22 -9.97 -6.86
CA ASN A 18 -6.99 -10.95 -6.10
C ASN A 18 -8.41 -11.10 -6.65
N LYS A 19 -9.06 -9.99 -6.99
CA LYS A 19 -10.38 -10.00 -7.63
C LYS A 19 -10.34 -10.74 -8.96
N LYS A 20 -9.37 -10.46 -9.83
CA LYS A 20 -9.22 -11.14 -11.12
C LYS A 20 -8.93 -12.64 -10.95
N VAL A 21 -8.10 -13.01 -9.97
CA VAL A 21 -7.85 -14.42 -9.62
C VAL A 21 -9.15 -15.10 -9.18
N GLN A 22 -9.93 -14.49 -8.29
CA GLN A 22 -11.20 -15.05 -7.85
C GLN A 22 -12.20 -15.19 -9.00
N ASP A 23 -12.30 -14.19 -9.88
CA ASP A 23 -13.18 -14.26 -11.04
C ASP A 23 -12.73 -15.35 -12.02
N PHE A 24 -11.44 -15.51 -12.24
CA PHE A 24 -10.86 -16.56 -13.07
C PHE A 24 -11.14 -17.97 -12.51
N LEU A 25 -11.00 -18.14 -11.20
CA LEU A 25 -11.24 -19.42 -10.52
C LEU A 25 -12.70 -19.86 -10.49
N LYS A 26 -13.66 -19.00 -10.82
CA LYS A 26 -15.07 -19.40 -10.95
C LYS A 26 -15.32 -20.36 -12.11
N THR A 27 -14.48 -20.29 -13.13
CA THR A 27 -14.63 -21.04 -14.37
C THR A 27 -13.43 -21.89 -14.75
N ASN A 28 -12.29 -21.73 -14.07
CA ASN A 28 -11.03 -22.41 -14.38
C ASN A 28 -10.41 -23.06 -13.14
N SER A 29 -9.50 -23.99 -13.35
CA SER A 29 -8.79 -24.69 -12.28
C SER A 29 -7.75 -23.77 -11.60
N SER A 30 -7.50 -24.00 -10.32
CA SER A 30 -6.41 -23.34 -9.58
C SER A 30 -5.02 -23.65 -10.14
N LEU A 31 -4.85 -24.78 -10.81
CA LEU A 31 -3.60 -25.15 -11.50
C LEU A 31 -3.30 -24.26 -12.72
N SER A 32 -4.31 -23.57 -13.23
CA SER A 32 -4.17 -22.64 -14.37
C SER A 32 -3.74 -21.22 -13.95
N VAL A 33 -3.50 -20.98 -12.64
CA VAL A 33 -2.98 -19.70 -12.12
C VAL A 33 -1.48 -19.83 -11.86
N ILE A 34 -0.69 -19.08 -12.61
CA ILE A 34 0.78 -19.06 -12.54
C ILE A 34 1.23 -17.71 -12.01
N LYS A 35 1.96 -17.71 -10.88
CA LYS A 35 2.60 -16.49 -10.34
C LYS A 35 4.11 -16.64 -10.46
N LYS A 36 4.76 -15.65 -11.04
CA LYS A 36 6.22 -15.64 -11.25
C LYS A 36 6.81 -14.25 -11.00
N ASP A 37 7.94 -14.24 -10.31
CA ASP A 37 8.81 -13.09 -10.26
C ASP A 37 9.81 -13.16 -11.42
N VAL A 38 10.22 -12.00 -11.91
CA VAL A 38 11.10 -11.89 -13.07
C VAL A 38 12.43 -12.64 -12.89
N ASP A 39 12.96 -12.68 -11.67
CA ASP A 39 14.20 -13.39 -11.34
C ASP A 39 14.13 -14.93 -11.57
N SER A 40 12.92 -15.45 -11.70
CA SER A 40 12.65 -16.88 -11.85
C SER A 40 12.23 -17.30 -13.27
N ILE A 41 12.27 -16.38 -14.24
CA ILE A 41 11.81 -16.62 -15.62
C ILE A 41 12.80 -16.09 -16.64
N THR A 42 12.71 -16.65 -17.86
CA THR A 42 13.48 -16.25 -19.02
C THR A 42 12.60 -15.51 -20.03
N ILE A 43 13.22 -14.90 -21.05
CA ILE A 43 12.49 -14.32 -22.18
C ILE A 43 11.68 -15.38 -22.93
N GLU A 44 12.22 -16.60 -23.05
CA GLU A 44 11.53 -17.73 -23.68
C GLU A 44 10.26 -18.12 -22.94
N ASP A 45 10.28 -18.05 -21.60
CA ASP A 45 9.08 -18.30 -20.80
C ASP A 45 7.99 -17.25 -21.11
N ILE A 46 8.36 -16.00 -21.31
CA ILE A 46 7.40 -14.95 -21.66
C ILE A 46 6.79 -15.19 -23.04
N TYR A 47 7.61 -15.56 -24.03
CA TYR A 47 7.09 -15.95 -25.33
C TYR A 47 6.13 -17.13 -25.21
N ASN A 48 6.48 -18.14 -24.41
CA ASN A 48 5.62 -19.28 -24.16
C ASN A 48 4.29 -18.84 -23.52
N PHE A 49 4.29 -17.94 -22.53
CA PHE A 49 3.06 -17.42 -21.89
C PHE A 49 2.17 -16.67 -22.88
N VAL A 50 2.75 -15.93 -23.81
CA VAL A 50 2.03 -15.18 -24.85
C VAL A 50 1.51 -16.10 -25.95
N GLU A 51 2.30 -17.11 -26.35
CA GLU A 51 2.05 -17.96 -27.52
C GLU A 51 1.37 -19.28 -27.17
N ALA A 52 1.49 -19.75 -25.92
CA ALA A 52 0.98 -21.06 -25.56
C ALA A 52 -0.53 -21.15 -25.77
N MET A 53 -0.92 -21.90 -26.77
CA MET A 53 -2.22 -22.53 -26.80
C MET A 53 -2.15 -23.70 -25.82
N SER A 54 -2.94 -23.67 -24.75
CA SER A 54 -3.04 -24.82 -23.86
C SER A 54 -3.44 -26.06 -24.67
N LEU A 55 -2.65 -27.10 -24.58
CA LEU A 55 -2.95 -28.41 -25.19
C LEU A 55 -4.28 -28.98 -24.65
N PHE A 56 -4.76 -28.48 -23.54
CA PHE A 56 -5.99 -28.92 -22.86
C PHE A 56 -7.14 -27.90 -22.96
N SER A 57 -7.04 -26.92 -23.87
CA SER A 57 -8.09 -25.88 -24.09
C SER A 57 -8.40 -25.00 -22.88
N GLU A 58 -7.67 -25.07 -21.79
CA GLU A 58 -7.88 -24.24 -20.61
C GLU A 58 -7.01 -22.98 -20.70
N LYS A 59 -7.64 -21.82 -20.51
CA LYS A 59 -6.93 -20.55 -20.38
C LYS A 59 -6.09 -20.55 -19.12
N GLN A 60 -4.95 -19.86 -19.18
CA GLN A 60 -4.07 -19.63 -18.03
C GLN A 60 -4.16 -18.17 -17.59
N LEU A 61 -4.08 -17.96 -16.27
CA LEU A 61 -3.87 -16.66 -15.67
C LEU A 61 -2.43 -16.56 -15.18
N ILE A 62 -1.64 -15.73 -15.86
CA ILE A 62 -0.21 -15.54 -15.55
C ILE A 62 -0.04 -14.19 -14.87
N ILE A 63 0.57 -14.17 -13.70
CA ILE A 63 0.86 -12.97 -12.92
C ILE A 63 2.38 -12.83 -12.85
N LEU A 64 2.89 -11.74 -13.43
CA LEU A 64 4.32 -11.44 -13.51
C LEU A 64 4.62 -10.20 -12.67
N ASN A 65 5.64 -10.27 -11.81
CA ASN A 65 6.09 -9.14 -11.03
C ASN A 65 7.40 -8.57 -11.62
N ASN A 66 7.51 -7.23 -11.63
CA ASN A 66 8.72 -6.47 -11.96
C ASN A 66 9.30 -6.79 -13.35
N LEU A 67 8.46 -6.90 -14.36
CA LEU A 67 8.89 -7.26 -15.72
C LEU A 67 9.92 -6.29 -16.32
N SER A 68 9.94 -5.03 -15.87
CA SER A 68 10.95 -4.04 -16.29
C SER A 68 12.38 -4.41 -15.89
N ASP A 69 12.57 -5.29 -14.91
CA ASP A 69 13.89 -5.74 -14.47
C ASP A 69 14.46 -6.83 -15.41
N LEU A 70 13.64 -7.42 -16.30
CA LEU A 70 14.08 -8.35 -17.33
C LEU A 70 14.31 -7.62 -18.65
N ASN A 71 15.56 -7.59 -19.07
CA ASN A 71 15.93 -6.95 -20.35
C ASN A 71 15.27 -7.71 -21.53
N GLY A 72 14.50 -7.02 -22.36
CA GLY A 72 13.72 -7.63 -23.44
C GLY A 72 12.37 -8.24 -23.02
N GLY A 73 12.01 -8.21 -21.74
CA GLY A 73 10.78 -8.82 -21.24
C GLY A 73 9.50 -8.19 -21.82
N TYR A 74 9.46 -6.88 -21.93
CA TYR A 74 8.33 -6.18 -22.54
C TYR A 74 8.24 -6.37 -24.05
N GLU A 75 9.36 -6.42 -24.76
CA GLU A 75 9.42 -6.74 -26.19
C GLU A 75 8.83 -8.13 -26.45
N ALA A 76 9.18 -9.10 -25.61
CA ALA A 76 8.61 -10.45 -25.69
C ALA A 76 7.10 -10.44 -25.38
N LEU A 77 6.68 -9.76 -24.30
CA LEU A 77 5.27 -9.65 -23.92
C LEU A 77 4.41 -8.98 -25.00
N LEU A 78 4.93 -7.96 -25.66
CA LEU A 78 4.22 -7.19 -26.68
C LEU A 78 4.44 -7.68 -28.11
N SER A 79 5.18 -8.77 -28.30
CA SER A 79 5.56 -9.33 -29.61
C SER A 79 4.37 -9.56 -30.56
N ARG A 80 3.18 -9.86 -30.00
CA ARG A 80 1.92 -10.03 -30.74
C ARG A 80 0.98 -8.82 -30.67
N GLY A 81 1.52 -7.62 -30.40
CA GLY A 81 0.72 -6.41 -30.25
C GLY A 81 -0.28 -6.49 -29.09
N GLY A 82 0.07 -7.18 -28.01
CA GLY A 82 -0.76 -7.35 -26.82
C GLY A 82 -1.87 -8.40 -26.95
N LYS A 83 -1.85 -9.22 -28.01
CA LYS A 83 -2.83 -10.28 -28.22
C LYS A 83 -2.30 -11.62 -27.67
N THR A 84 -3.11 -12.27 -26.87
CA THR A 84 -2.87 -13.61 -26.33
C THR A 84 -4.19 -14.24 -25.95
N ASP A 85 -4.27 -15.57 -25.97
CA ASP A 85 -5.44 -16.32 -25.51
C ASP A 85 -5.48 -16.42 -23.98
N ASN A 86 -4.31 -16.34 -23.34
CA ASN A 86 -4.18 -16.31 -21.89
C ASN A 86 -4.56 -14.97 -21.28
N GLU A 87 -4.78 -14.95 -19.96
CA GLU A 87 -4.83 -13.73 -19.18
C GLU A 87 -3.46 -13.48 -18.54
N ILE A 88 -2.84 -12.35 -18.87
CA ILE A 88 -1.54 -11.96 -18.31
C ILE A 88 -1.70 -10.67 -17.55
N ILE A 89 -1.29 -10.67 -16.28
CA ILE A 89 -1.25 -9.48 -15.43
C ILE A 89 0.21 -9.21 -15.08
N VAL A 90 0.68 -8.02 -15.40
CA VAL A 90 2.02 -7.57 -15.03
C VAL A 90 1.89 -6.55 -13.93
N LEU A 91 2.53 -6.78 -12.78
CA LEU A 91 2.68 -5.84 -11.69
C LEU A 91 4.05 -5.18 -11.80
N ASP A 92 4.08 -3.93 -12.26
CA ASP A 92 5.34 -3.24 -12.51
C ASP A 92 5.28 -1.77 -12.03
N PRO A 93 5.31 -1.54 -10.71
CA PRO A 93 5.21 -0.19 -10.13
C PRO A 93 6.36 0.73 -10.56
N LYS A 94 7.52 0.15 -10.93
CA LYS A 94 8.75 0.89 -11.22
C LYS A 94 9.02 1.13 -12.71
N ILE A 95 8.12 0.75 -13.60
CA ILE A 95 8.31 0.92 -15.05
C ILE A 95 8.67 2.36 -15.42
N ASP A 96 9.74 2.56 -16.19
CA ASP A 96 10.09 3.89 -16.68
C ASP A 96 9.06 4.37 -17.71
N LYS A 97 8.30 5.40 -17.35
CA LYS A 97 7.26 6.02 -18.21
C LYS A 97 7.80 6.62 -19.49
N ARG A 98 9.13 6.80 -19.62
CA ARG A 98 9.81 7.29 -20.84
C ARG A 98 10.20 6.16 -21.81
N SER A 99 10.22 4.92 -21.33
CA SER A 99 10.63 3.75 -22.11
C SER A 99 9.73 3.52 -23.33
N LYS A 100 10.28 2.83 -24.33
CA LYS A 100 9.50 2.38 -25.51
C LYS A 100 8.38 1.43 -25.10
N ALA A 101 8.70 0.50 -24.20
CA ALA A 101 7.78 -0.49 -23.67
C ALA A 101 6.53 0.16 -23.05
N TYR A 102 6.73 1.17 -22.17
CA TYR A 102 5.61 1.90 -21.60
C TYR A 102 4.76 2.61 -22.67
N LYS A 103 5.40 3.31 -23.62
CA LYS A 103 4.69 4.04 -24.68
C LYS A 103 3.85 3.09 -25.55
N GLU A 104 4.40 1.94 -25.90
CA GLU A 104 3.71 0.93 -26.69
C GLU A 104 2.55 0.30 -25.92
N ALA A 105 2.78 -0.14 -24.68
CA ALA A 105 1.74 -0.68 -23.82
C ALA A 105 0.60 0.33 -23.59
N LYS A 106 0.92 1.62 -23.43
CA LYS A 106 -0.07 2.71 -23.32
C LYS A 106 -0.87 2.89 -24.62
N LYS A 107 -0.22 2.86 -25.77
CA LYS A 107 -0.87 2.95 -27.08
C LYS A 107 -1.85 1.79 -27.30
N LEU A 108 -1.51 0.60 -26.82
CA LEU A 108 -2.36 -0.59 -26.88
C LEU A 108 -3.47 -0.60 -25.81
N GLY A 109 -3.52 0.38 -24.92
CA GLY A 109 -4.54 0.45 -23.86
C GLY A 109 -4.40 -0.61 -22.76
N LEU A 110 -3.20 -1.16 -22.56
CA LEU A 110 -2.94 -2.26 -21.63
C LEU A 110 -2.64 -1.80 -20.19
N ILE A 111 -2.38 -0.48 -20.00
CA ILE A 111 -1.93 0.06 -18.72
C ILE A 111 -3.10 0.48 -17.86
N LYS A 112 -3.09 0.02 -16.60
CA LYS A 112 -3.97 0.50 -15.52
C LYS A 112 -3.10 1.12 -14.42
N VAL A 113 -3.38 2.38 -14.09
CA VAL A 113 -2.61 3.15 -13.09
C VAL A 113 -3.33 3.11 -11.75
N PHE A 114 -2.58 2.81 -10.69
CA PHE A 114 -3.05 2.78 -9.31
C PHE A 114 -2.30 3.84 -8.51
N GLU A 115 -2.88 5.01 -8.40
CA GLU A 115 -2.30 6.11 -7.65
C GLU A 115 -2.67 6.01 -6.17
N LYS A 116 -1.78 6.54 -5.32
CA LYS A 116 -2.02 6.64 -3.88
C LYS A 116 -3.33 7.41 -3.62
N GLN A 117 -4.16 6.87 -2.76
CA GLN A 117 -5.46 7.45 -2.46
C GLN A 117 -5.35 8.69 -1.58
N SER A 118 -6.27 9.64 -1.75
CA SER A 118 -6.46 10.72 -0.78
C SER A 118 -7.05 10.17 0.53
N LYS A 119 -6.83 10.89 1.64
CA LYS A 119 -7.35 10.51 2.96
C LYS A 119 -8.85 10.22 2.92
N ASP A 120 -9.64 11.07 2.27
CA ASP A 120 -11.09 10.90 2.17
C ASP A 120 -11.48 9.61 1.43
N LYS A 121 -10.72 9.22 0.40
CA LYS A 121 -10.94 7.95 -0.33
C LYS A 121 -10.61 6.74 0.53
N VAL A 122 -9.52 6.82 1.32
CA VAL A 122 -9.14 5.76 2.27
C VAL A 122 -10.21 5.59 3.33
N GLU A 123 -10.73 6.69 3.89
CA GLU A 123 -11.83 6.65 4.87
C GLU A 123 -13.10 6.04 4.28
N ALA A 124 -13.49 6.48 3.08
CA ALA A 124 -14.64 5.94 2.38
C ALA A 124 -14.48 4.44 2.06
N TRP A 125 -13.26 4.03 1.68
CA TRP A 125 -12.94 2.63 1.47
C TRP A 125 -13.07 1.82 2.76
N ALA A 126 -12.50 2.29 3.88
CA ALA A 126 -12.58 1.62 5.18
C ALA A 126 -14.03 1.44 5.65
N LEU A 127 -14.86 2.49 5.52
CA LEU A 127 -16.29 2.43 5.79
C LEU A 127 -17.02 1.38 4.92
N ASN A 128 -16.63 1.26 3.66
CA ASN A 128 -17.23 0.26 2.77
C ASN A 128 -16.74 -1.16 3.10
N TYR A 129 -15.45 -1.30 3.42
CA TYR A 129 -14.85 -2.58 3.77
C TYR A 129 -15.49 -3.20 5.02
N THR A 130 -15.82 -2.40 6.02
CA THR A 130 -16.43 -2.88 7.27
C THR A 130 -17.88 -3.38 7.10
N LYS A 131 -18.60 -3.02 6.03
CA LYS A 131 -20.00 -3.47 5.79
C LYS A 131 -20.13 -5.00 5.73
N GLN A 132 -19.10 -5.71 5.30
CA GLN A 132 -19.12 -7.19 5.27
C GLN A 132 -19.26 -7.80 6.67
N TYR A 133 -18.94 -7.04 7.72
CA TYR A 133 -19.00 -7.48 9.12
C TYR A 133 -20.31 -7.08 9.84
N LYS A 134 -21.38 -6.73 9.10
CA LYS A 134 -22.76 -6.56 9.60
C LYS A 134 -22.84 -5.55 10.77
N ASP A 135 -22.36 -4.34 10.55
CA ASP A 135 -22.44 -3.21 11.48
C ASP A 135 -21.79 -3.43 12.88
N LYS A 136 -20.85 -4.37 12.97
CA LYS A 136 -20.07 -4.59 14.21
C LYS A 136 -19.21 -3.39 14.61
N PHE A 137 -18.80 -2.58 13.64
CA PHE A 137 -17.91 -1.45 13.83
C PHE A 137 -18.69 -0.14 13.95
N SER A 138 -18.49 0.59 15.04
CA SER A 138 -19.02 1.97 15.09
C SER A 138 -18.25 2.88 14.13
N LYS A 139 -18.88 3.92 13.63
CA LYS A 139 -18.25 4.86 12.69
C LYS A 139 -17.01 5.52 13.28
N GLU A 140 -17.07 5.88 14.56
CA GLU A 140 -15.96 6.46 15.31
C GLU A 140 -14.79 5.46 15.43
N ALA A 141 -15.08 4.16 15.62
CA ALA A 141 -14.07 3.12 15.64
C ALA A 141 -13.34 3.01 14.31
N ILE A 142 -14.07 3.06 13.19
CA ILE A 142 -13.48 2.98 11.85
C ILE A 142 -12.53 4.16 11.60
N PHE A 143 -12.94 5.39 11.93
CA PHE A 143 -12.08 6.56 11.76
C PHE A 143 -10.84 6.52 12.67
N GLU A 144 -10.98 6.00 13.90
CA GLU A 144 -9.83 5.83 14.79
C GLU A 144 -8.85 4.77 14.26
N ILE A 145 -9.36 3.65 13.68
CA ILE A 145 -8.51 2.65 13.00
C ILE A 145 -7.73 3.31 11.86
N VAL A 146 -8.42 4.06 11.00
CA VAL A 146 -7.79 4.74 9.86
C VAL A 146 -6.70 5.70 10.33
N LYS A 147 -6.99 6.51 11.36
CA LYS A 147 -6.04 7.46 11.94
C LYS A 147 -4.82 6.73 12.50
N ARG A 148 -5.01 5.70 13.35
CA ARG A 148 -3.92 4.95 13.98
C ARG A 148 -3.09 4.14 13.00
N SER A 149 -3.68 3.77 11.86
CA SER A 149 -2.98 3.10 10.76
C SER A 149 -2.24 4.08 9.82
N GLY A 150 -2.19 5.38 10.12
CA GLY A 150 -1.51 6.37 9.30
C GLY A 150 -2.04 6.44 7.85
N TYR A 151 -3.31 6.12 7.62
CA TYR A 151 -3.94 6.02 6.30
C TYR A 151 -3.29 4.98 5.37
N ASN A 152 -2.59 3.99 5.93
CA ASN A 152 -2.07 2.86 5.19
C ASN A 152 -3.14 1.77 5.03
N GLU A 153 -3.57 1.49 3.81
CA GLU A 153 -4.69 0.60 3.52
C GLU A 153 -4.43 -0.85 3.99
N TRP A 154 -3.18 -1.33 3.91
CA TRP A 154 -2.81 -2.65 4.44
C TRP A 154 -2.98 -2.73 5.96
N GLN A 155 -2.50 -1.72 6.67
CA GLN A 155 -2.63 -1.66 8.13
C GLN A 155 -4.09 -1.52 8.56
N ILE A 156 -4.87 -0.71 7.85
CA ILE A 156 -6.31 -0.54 8.10
C ILE A 156 -7.03 -1.88 7.91
N LYS A 157 -6.78 -2.56 6.80
CA LYS A 157 -7.37 -3.86 6.50
C LYS A 157 -7.04 -4.87 7.60
N ASN A 158 -5.76 -5.02 7.94
CA ASN A 158 -5.31 -5.96 8.96
C ASN A 158 -5.91 -5.64 10.33
N SER A 159 -6.02 -4.36 10.68
CA SER A 159 -6.62 -3.93 11.94
C SER A 159 -8.12 -4.24 12.00
N ILE A 160 -8.86 -4.02 10.92
CA ILE A 160 -10.28 -4.35 10.81
C ILE A 160 -10.46 -5.88 10.92
N ASP A 161 -9.69 -6.65 10.15
CA ASP A 161 -9.77 -8.11 10.13
C ASP A 161 -9.43 -8.73 11.49
N MET A 162 -8.43 -8.15 12.20
CA MET A 162 -8.05 -8.54 13.56
C MET A 162 -9.17 -8.30 14.57
N LEU A 163 -9.92 -7.20 14.45
CA LEU A 163 -11.00 -6.86 15.37
C LEU A 163 -12.36 -7.48 14.99
N ALA A 164 -12.52 -7.96 13.76
CA ALA A 164 -13.76 -8.53 13.24
C ALA A 164 -14.33 -9.73 14.03
N PRO A 165 -13.51 -10.59 14.70
CA PRO A 165 -14.02 -11.67 15.55
C PRO A 165 -14.78 -11.17 16.80
N LEU A 166 -14.56 -9.92 17.24
CA LEU A 166 -15.27 -9.36 18.37
C LEU A 166 -16.75 -9.11 18.05
N ASP A 167 -17.62 -9.18 19.06
CA ASP A 167 -19.06 -8.95 18.87
C ASP A 167 -19.37 -7.52 18.48
N GLN A 168 -18.68 -6.56 19.11
CA GLN A 168 -18.84 -5.11 18.87
C GLN A 168 -17.48 -4.42 18.96
N VAL A 169 -17.20 -3.53 18.00
CA VAL A 169 -15.97 -2.74 17.94
C VAL A 169 -16.31 -1.26 18.10
N SER A 170 -16.09 -0.76 19.31
CA SER A 170 -16.25 0.65 19.68
C SER A 170 -14.91 1.41 19.63
N LEU A 171 -14.96 2.73 19.74
CA LEU A 171 -13.76 3.57 19.88
C LEU A 171 -12.87 3.10 21.07
N LYS A 172 -13.47 2.69 22.19
CA LYS A 172 -12.72 2.17 23.34
C LYS A 172 -12.00 0.88 22.99
N THR A 173 -12.66 -0.03 22.27
CA THR A 173 -12.06 -1.28 21.79
C THR A 173 -10.84 -0.98 20.91
N VAL A 174 -10.96 -0.09 19.94
CA VAL A 174 -9.84 0.27 19.06
C VAL A 174 -8.65 0.79 19.87
N LYS A 175 -8.90 1.70 20.82
CA LYS A 175 -7.84 2.27 21.67
C LYS A 175 -7.13 1.26 22.56
N SER A 176 -7.76 0.14 22.89
CA SER A 176 -7.16 -0.92 23.70
C SER A 176 -6.39 -1.96 22.90
N TYR A 177 -6.67 -2.12 21.60
CA TYR A 177 -6.05 -3.14 20.76
C TYR A 177 -5.08 -2.59 19.71
N ILE A 178 -5.25 -1.34 19.30
CA ILE A 178 -4.40 -0.70 18.28
C ILE A 178 -3.64 0.46 18.94
N GLU A 179 -2.33 0.36 18.94
CA GLU A 179 -1.46 1.41 19.48
C GLU A 179 -1.54 2.71 18.66
N GLU A 180 -1.29 3.82 19.32
CA GLU A 180 -1.17 5.11 18.65
C GLU A 180 0.15 5.17 17.87
N PRO A 181 0.17 5.73 16.64
CA PRO A 181 1.40 5.91 15.90
C PRO A 181 2.47 6.64 16.72
N LEU A 182 3.72 6.16 16.67
CA LEU A 182 4.82 6.76 17.45
C LEU A 182 4.98 8.25 17.15
N GLU A 183 4.78 8.66 15.90
CA GLU A 183 4.85 10.07 15.49
C GLU A 183 3.83 10.93 16.22
N ASP A 184 2.57 10.53 16.25
CA ASP A 184 1.52 11.26 16.95
C ASP A 184 1.82 11.33 18.46
N SER A 185 2.31 10.24 19.03
CA SER A 185 2.69 10.15 20.42
C SER A 185 3.84 11.10 20.78
N VAL A 186 4.82 11.28 19.90
CA VAL A 186 5.95 12.20 20.10
C VAL A 186 5.51 13.67 19.95
N TYR A 187 4.64 13.98 18.99
CA TYR A 187 4.06 15.34 18.87
C TYR A 187 3.24 15.71 20.09
N ASP A 188 2.48 14.76 20.64
CA ASP A 188 1.75 14.95 21.89
C ASP A 188 2.70 15.27 23.06
N LEU A 189 3.82 14.54 23.18
CA LEU A 189 4.84 14.82 24.20
C LEU A 189 5.37 16.26 24.09
N LEU A 190 5.74 16.70 22.89
CA LEU A 190 6.22 18.06 22.66
C LEU A 190 5.15 19.09 23.01
N THR A 191 3.90 18.83 22.62
CA THR A 191 2.77 19.71 22.92
C THR A 191 2.51 19.80 24.42
N LEU A 192 2.55 18.69 25.16
CA LEU A 192 2.40 18.65 26.59
C LEU A 192 3.55 19.36 27.30
N ALA A 193 4.78 19.20 26.82
CA ALA A 193 5.98 19.89 27.35
C ALA A 193 5.89 21.39 27.18
N VAL A 194 5.55 21.88 25.98
CA VAL A 194 5.40 23.31 25.67
C VAL A 194 4.27 23.94 26.51
N ASN A 195 3.16 23.22 26.70
CA ASN A 195 2.04 23.66 27.51
C ASN A 195 2.25 23.46 29.03
N LYS A 196 3.43 23.00 29.46
CA LYS A 196 3.80 22.78 30.87
C LYS A 196 2.85 21.83 31.63
N LYS A 197 2.23 20.86 30.94
CA LYS A 197 1.32 19.87 31.54
C LYS A 197 2.11 18.67 32.10
N SER A 198 2.86 18.88 33.18
CA SER A 198 3.86 17.94 33.70
C SER A 198 3.31 16.55 34.06
N SER A 199 2.14 16.46 34.71
CA SER A 199 1.55 15.17 35.10
C SER A 199 1.16 14.33 33.88
N SER A 200 0.52 14.94 32.89
CA SER A 200 0.14 14.27 31.63
C SER A 200 1.37 13.90 30.79
N LEU A 201 2.41 14.71 30.83
CA LEU A 201 3.68 14.44 30.15
C LEU A 201 4.35 13.20 30.73
N LEU A 202 4.48 13.10 32.06
CA LEU A 202 5.08 11.94 32.71
C LEU A 202 4.32 10.66 32.41
N SER A 203 2.97 10.66 32.53
CA SER A 203 2.16 9.50 32.18
C SER A 203 2.33 9.08 30.72
N LYS A 204 2.48 10.03 29.79
CA LYS A 204 2.72 9.70 28.38
C LYS A 204 4.12 9.13 28.15
N ILE A 205 5.14 9.61 28.85
CA ILE A 205 6.52 9.06 28.82
C ILE A 205 6.51 7.62 29.34
N ASP A 206 5.88 7.34 30.46
CA ASP A 206 5.80 6.00 31.03
C ASP A 206 5.12 5.03 30.05
N ASN A 207 4.04 5.42 29.43
CA ASN A 207 3.35 4.61 28.41
C ASN A 207 4.23 4.34 27.19
N LEU A 208 4.96 5.34 26.69
CA LEU A 208 5.86 5.19 25.56
C LEU A 208 7.06 4.30 25.90
N ALA A 209 7.60 4.39 27.12
CA ALA A 209 8.69 3.54 27.56
C ALA A 209 8.33 2.05 27.61
N ILE A 210 7.04 1.74 27.76
CA ILE A 210 6.53 0.36 27.75
C ILE A 210 6.21 -0.11 26.33
N SER A 211 5.64 0.77 25.48
CA SER A 211 5.08 0.41 24.17
C SER A 211 6.04 0.56 23.00
N SER A 212 7.15 1.28 23.15
CA SER A 212 8.08 1.58 22.06
C SER A 212 9.55 1.51 22.48
N ASP A 213 10.44 1.33 21.49
CA ASP A 213 11.89 1.36 21.71
C ASP A 213 12.33 2.76 22.16
N PRO A 214 13.00 2.89 23.34
CA PRO A 214 13.43 4.18 23.88
C PRO A 214 14.42 4.93 22.95
N TYR A 215 15.29 4.21 22.24
CA TYR A 215 16.27 4.83 21.33
C TYR A 215 15.55 5.40 20.09
N MET A 216 14.59 4.68 19.56
CA MET A 216 13.78 5.13 18.43
C MET A 216 12.95 6.36 18.82
N THR A 217 12.31 6.34 19.98
CA THR A 217 11.54 7.46 20.52
C THR A 217 12.42 8.70 20.74
N MET A 218 13.60 8.53 21.33
CA MET A 218 14.57 9.61 21.53
C MET A 218 15.09 10.18 20.21
N GLY A 219 15.43 9.33 19.25
CA GLY A 219 15.87 9.76 17.92
C GLY A 219 14.80 10.59 17.22
N PHE A 220 13.54 10.20 17.34
CA PHE A 220 12.42 10.95 16.77
C PHE A 220 12.23 12.31 17.48
N LEU A 221 12.27 12.34 18.81
CA LEU A 221 12.21 13.58 19.60
C LEU A 221 13.33 14.56 19.20
N ILE A 222 14.57 14.09 19.12
CA ILE A 222 15.71 14.92 18.72
C ILE A 222 15.49 15.50 17.32
N SER A 223 15.04 14.66 16.37
CA SER A 223 14.72 15.11 15.01
C SER A 223 13.70 16.24 15.00
N GLN A 224 12.61 16.12 15.78
CA GLN A 224 11.56 17.15 15.82
C GLN A 224 12.06 18.44 16.50
N VAL A 225 12.84 18.34 17.56
CA VAL A 225 13.45 19.51 18.22
C VAL A 225 14.41 20.25 17.28
N ILE A 226 15.21 19.52 16.50
CA ILE A 226 16.10 20.11 15.47
C ILE A 226 15.27 20.87 14.43
N LYS A 227 14.22 20.23 13.89
CA LYS A 227 13.31 20.86 12.91
C LYS A 227 12.68 22.13 13.46
N LEU A 228 12.16 22.07 14.69
CA LEU A 228 11.56 23.24 15.35
C LEU A 228 12.59 24.36 15.55
N THR A 229 13.80 24.02 15.97
CA THR A 229 14.87 24.99 16.17
C THR A 229 15.28 25.64 14.84
N ALA A 230 15.42 24.87 13.78
CA ALA A 230 15.70 25.38 12.43
C ALA A 230 14.60 26.33 11.95
N TYR A 231 13.33 25.95 12.13
CA TYR A 231 12.17 26.80 11.79
C TYR A 231 12.16 28.14 12.51
N LEU A 232 12.48 28.13 13.81
CA LEU A 232 12.57 29.36 14.60
C LEU A 232 13.73 30.25 14.17
N ARG A 233 14.88 29.67 13.83
CA ARG A 233 16.08 30.41 13.34
C ARG A 233 15.85 31.03 11.95
N LEU A 234 15.08 30.40 11.10
CA LEU A 234 14.72 30.87 9.76
C LEU A 234 13.52 31.85 9.77
N ASN A 235 13.27 32.51 10.88
CA ASN A 235 12.16 33.47 11.02
C ASN A 235 10.80 32.92 10.58
N LYS A 236 10.58 31.64 10.84
CA LYS A 236 9.34 30.90 10.50
C LYS A 236 9.09 30.78 8.97
N ASN A 237 10.13 30.80 8.16
CA ASN A 237 10.02 30.61 6.72
C ASN A 237 10.08 29.10 6.38
N THR A 238 8.94 28.55 5.94
CA THR A 238 8.83 27.11 5.59
C THR A 238 9.51 26.76 4.29
N SER A 239 9.63 27.71 3.34
CA SER A 239 10.32 27.46 2.05
C SER A 239 11.82 27.24 2.24
N ASP A 240 12.45 27.94 3.18
CA ASP A 240 13.86 27.77 3.50
C ASP A 240 14.13 26.45 4.23
N LEU A 241 13.19 25.96 5.05
CA LEU A 241 13.26 24.63 5.66
C LEU A 241 13.28 23.51 4.61
N MET A 242 12.39 23.59 3.61
CA MET A 242 12.32 22.63 2.51
C MET A 242 13.62 22.63 1.69
N SER A 243 14.25 23.79 1.47
CA SER A 243 15.53 23.90 0.77
C SER A 243 16.69 23.23 1.52
N LEU A 244 16.60 23.11 2.84
CA LEU A 244 17.56 22.41 3.71
C LEU A 244 17.25 20.91 3.87
N GLY A 245 16.27 20.37 3.13
CA GLY A 245 15.90 18.95 3.17
C GLY A 245 15.01 18.56 4.36
N TYR A 246 14.40 19.52 5.04
CA TYR A 246 13.39 19.23 6.05
C TYR A 246 12.00 19.22 5.38
N PRO A 247 11.24 18.13 5.50
CA PRO A 247 9.88 18.03 4.95
C PRO A 247 8.89 18.96 5.66
#